data_ab68230c1527de901c6af96f3f849a8d
#
_entry.id   ab68230c1527de901c6af96f3f849a8d
#
_cell.length_a   1.000
_cell.length_b   1.000
_cell.length_c   1.000
_cell.angle_alpha   90.00
_cell.angle_beta   90.00
_cell.angle_gamma   90.00
#
_symmetry.space_group_name_H-M   'P 1'
#
loop_
_entity.id
_entity.type
_entity.pdbx_description
1 polymer ?
#
loop_
_entity_poly.entity_id
_entity_poly.type
_entity_poly.pdbx_seq_one_letter_code
_entity_poly.pdbx_strand_id
1 'polypeptide(L)'
;IFAYMLPSALSVPLWIPLSRRFGKIRLWVFSLAFTGISFGGIFIIPFLDSITDRLIVMFIGAALGGMAAGCGGAIGPSVKGDVIDYDEYLTGERKEGSYFAALNFVFKSATGIMLLVTGFVLQFSGFIPNQPQTMEVKIALISLYGLVPLVFYSLGAYLLYKKFKFGEKEHAAIKQQIQERAK
;
A
#
# COMPACT_ATOMS: atom_id res chain seq x y z
N ILE A 1 11.72 5.93 -10.31
CA ILE A 1 10.25 6.06 -10.44
C ILE A 1 9.71 5.09 -11.49
N PHE A 2 10.20 5.07 -12.72
CA PHE A 2 9.71 4.16 -13.78
C PHE A 2 9.77 2.68 -13.42
N ALA A 3 10.84 2.25 -12.75
CA ALA A 3 10.99 0.87 -12.27
C ALA A 3 9.91 0.41 -11.27
N TYR A 4 9.19 1.35 -10.66
CA TYR A 4 8.05 1.07 -9.78
C TYR A 4 6.72 1.24 -10.53
N MET A 5 6.54 2.34 -11.27
CA MET A 5 5.26 2.68 -11.89
C MET A 5 4.86 1.73 -13.02
N LEU A 6 5.82 1.33 -13.88
CA LEU A 6 5.54 0.40 -14.99
C LEU A 6 5.09 -0.98 -14.48
N PRO A 7 5.83 -1.67 -13.59
CA PRO A 7 5.36 -2.93 -13.03
C PRO A 7 4.02 -2.80 -12.28
N SER A 8 3.78 -1.68 -11.61
CA SER A 8 2.50 -1.41 -10.94
C SER A 8 1.34 -1.41 -11.92
N ALA A 9 1.44 -0.64 -12.99
CA ALA A 9 0.41 -0.54 -14.02
C ALA A 9 0.21 -1.87 -14.78
N LEU A 10 1.30 -2.51 -15.19
CA LEU A 10 1.28 -3.77 -15.94
C LEU A 10 0.76 -4.96 -15.13
N SER A 11 0.88 -4.91 -13.79
CA SER A 11 0.41 -5.99 -12.92
C SER A 11 -1.10 -5.95 -12.66
N VAL A 12 -1.78 -4.82 -12.86
CA VAL A 12 -3.23 -4.67 -12.61
C VAL A 12 -4.07 -5.78 -13.27
N PRO A 13 -3.89 -6.12 -14.57
CA PRO A 13 -4.65 -7.19 -15.20
C PRO A 13 -4.44 -8.57 -14.58
N LEU A 14 -3.31 -8.82 -13.92
CA LEU A 14 -3.02 -10.08 -13.23
C LEU A 14 -3.79 -10.20 -11.92
N TRP A 15 -3.97 -9.09 -11.20
CA TRP A 15 -4.61 -9.07 -9.90
C TRP A 15 -6.13 -9.28 -9.96
N ILE A 16 -6.79 -8.87 -11.06
CA ILE A 16 -8.24 -9.01 -11.23
C ILE A 16 -8.68 -10.49 -11.22
N PRO A 17 -8.14 -11.38 -12.08
CA PRO A 17 -8.53 -12.79 -12.04
C PRO A 17 -8.07 -13.50 -10.74
N LEU A 18 -6.91 -13.11 -10.19
CA LEU A 18 -6.46 -13.65 -8.91
C LEU A 18 -7.41 -13.31 -7.77
N SER A 19 -7.97 -12.09 -7.75
CA SER A 19 -8.92 -11.69 -6.70
C SER A 19 -10.21 -12.51 -6.73
N ARG A 20 -10.66 -12.91 -7.91
CA ARG A 20 -11.83 -13.79 -8.06
C ARG A 20 -11.56 -15.21 -7.55
N ARG A 21 -10.30 -15.69 -7.65
CA ARG A 21 -9.90 -17.04 -7.23
C ARG A 21 -9.59 -17.15 -5.74
N PHE A 22 -8.86 -16.19 -5.19
CA PHE A 22 -8.35 -16.23 -3.81
C PHE A 22 -9.11 -15.34 -2.83
N GLY A 23 -9.99 -14.48 -3.33
CA GLY A 23 -10.73 -13.47 -2.56
C GLY A 23 -9.97 -12.15 -2.47
N LYS A 24 -10.71 -11.03 -2.57
CA LYS A 24 -10.15 -9.66 -2.60
C LYS A 24 -9.28 -9.36 -1.38
N ILE A 25 -9.77 -9.65 -0.18
CA ILE A 25 -9.09 -9.29 1.07
C ILE A 25 -7.80 -10.08 1.28
N ARG A 26 -7.83 -11.40 1.05
CA ARG A 26 -6.64 -12.23 1.21
C ARG A 26 -5.53 -11.80 0.25
N LEU A 27 -5.92 -11.51 -0.99
CA LEU A 27 -4.97 -11.06 -2.00
C LEU A 27 -4.40 -9.68 -1.66
N TRP A 28 -5.22 -8.79 -1.14
CA TRP A 28 -4.75 -7.46 -0.70
C TRP A 28 -3.81 -7.54 0.50
N VAL A 29 -4.11 -8.38 1.49
CA VAL A 29 -3.20 -8.67 2.62
C VAL A 29 -1.85 -9.19 2.11
N PHE A 30 -1.87 -10.17 1.18
CA PHE A 30 -0.66 -10.69 0.57
C PHE A 30 0.15 -9.58 -0.13
N SER A 31 -0.52 -8.73 -0.92
CA SER A 31 0.15 -7.65 -1.64
C SER A 31 0.76 -6.60 -0.71
N LEU A 32 0.09 -6.26 0.40
CA LEU A 32 0.63 -5.36 1.42
C LEU A 32 1.90 -5.95 2.04
N ALA A 33 1.86 -7.21 2.48
CA ALA A 33 3.02 -7.88 3.05
C ALA A 33 4.18 -7.96 2.03
N PHE A 34 3.87 -8.30 0.79
CA PHE A 34 4.86 -8.38 -0.27
C PHE A 34 5.47 -7.00 -0.61
N THR A 35 4.65 -5.93 -0.62
CA THR A 35 5.15 -4.56 -0.78
C THR A 35 6.10 -4.19 0.37
N GLY A 36 5.72 -4.49 1.61
CA GLY A 36 6.57 -4.23 2.79
C GLY A 36 7.91 -4.95 2.69
N ILE A 37 7.92 -6.24 2.35
CA ILE A 37 9.14 -7.05 2.17
C ILE A 37 10.00 -6.49 1.04
N SER A 38 9.40 -6.08 -0.09
CA SER A 38 10.14 -5.53 -1.22
C SER A 38 10.87 -4.24 -0.86
N PHE A 39 10.21 -3.34 -0.13
CA PHE A 39 10.87 -2.13 0.39
C PHE A 39 11.88 -2.45 1.49
N GLY A 40 11.56 -3.39 2.40
CA GLY A 40 12.49 -3.83 3.44
C GLY A 40 13.79 -4.41 2.88
N GLY A 41 13.71 -5.12 1.76
CA GLY A 41 14.89 -5.67 1.07
C GLY A 41 15.86 -4.60 0.56
N ILE A 42 15.39 -3.39 0.29
CA ILE A 42 16.22 -2.26 -0.14
C ILE A 42 17.17 -1.80 0.99
N PHE A 43 16.87 -2.13 2.25
CA PHE A 43 17.71 -1.77 3.40
C PHE A 43 19.15 -2.29 3.31
N ILE A 44 19.42 -3.33 2.51
CA ILE A 44 20.76 -3.87 2.33
C ILE A 44 21.69 -2.97 1.50
N ILE A 45 21.14 -2.01 0.74
CA ILE A 45 21.91 -1.19 -0.23
C ILE A 45 23.16 -0.51 0.35
N PRO A 46 23.16 0.13 1.54
CA PRO A 46 24.34 0.78 2.09
C PRO A 46 25.50 -0.18 2.37
N PHE A 47 25.22 -1.47 2.54
CA PHE A 47 26.19 -2.50 2.91
C PHE A 47 26.77 -3.23 1.69
N LEU A 48 26.33 -2.89 0.48
CA LEU A 48 26.88 -3.44 -0.77
C LEU A 48 28.04 -2.56 -1.25
N ASP A 49 29.15 -3.19 -1.67
CA ASP A 49 30.34 -2.46 -2.14
C ASP A 49 30.18 -1.99 -3.58
N SER A 50 29.62 -2.84 -4.43
CA SER A 50 29.45 -2.58 -5.86
C SER A 50 28.28 -1.65 -6.16
N ILE A 51 28.52 -0.63 -6.99
CA ILE A 51 27.46 0.25 -7.52
C ILE A 51 26.43 -0.57 -8.34
N THR A 52 26.90 -1.56 -9.09
CA THR A 52 26.04 -2.42 -9.90
C THR A 52 25.06 -3.20 -9.01
N ASP A 53 25.55 -3.79 -7.91
CA ASP A 53 24.69 -4.55 -6.99
C ASP A 53 23.66 -3.66 -6.31
N ARG A 54 24.05 -2.45 -5.92
CA ARG A 54 23.13 -1.43 -5.37
C ARG A 54 22.01 -1.10 -6.34
N LEU A 55 22.36 -0.88 -7.61
CA LEU A 55 21.37 -0.59 -8.67
C LEU A 55 20.45 -1.79 -8.90
N ILE A 56 20.99 -3.00 -8.99
CA ILE A 56 20.21 -4.23 -9.18
C ILE A 56 19.20 -4.39 -8.03
N VAL A 57 19.64 -4.30 -6.78
CA VAL A 57 18.74 -4.41 -5.61
C VAL A 57 17.67 -3.34 -5.62
N MET A 58 18.04 -2.09 -5.94
CA MET A 58 17.09 -0.99 -6.02
C MET A 58 16.04 -1.21 -7.12
N PHE A 59 16.47 -1.64 -8.32
CA PHE A 59 15.54 -1.87 -9.44
C PHE A 59 14.62 -3.07 -9.18
N ILE A 60 15.16 -4.18 -8.66
CA ILE A 60 14.36 -5.36 -8.32
C ILE A 60 13.36 -5.02 -7.20
N GLY A 61 13.83 -4.38 -6.11
CA GLY A 61 12.96 -3.99 -5.01
C GLY A 61 11.84 -3.04 -5.46
N ALA A 62 12.17 -2.05 -6.29
CA ALA A 62 11.19 -1.13 -6.84
C ALA A 62 10.19 -1.84 -7.77
N ALA A 63 10.64 -2.75 -8.62
CA ALA A 63 9.77 -3.49 -9.53
C ALA A 63 8.82 -4.43 -8.79
N LEU A 64 9.34 -5.21 -7.83
CA LEU A 64 8.53 -6.10 -7.00
C LEU A 64 7.52 -5.33 -6.14
N GLY A 65 7.97 -4.23 -5.50
CA GLY A 65 7.09 -3.36 -4.72
C GLY A 65 6.00 -2.72 -5.58
N GLY A 66 6.36 -2.28 -6.79
CA GLY A 66 5.42 -1.75 -7.77
C GLY A 66 4.37 -2.79 -8.21
N MET A 67 4.79 -4.00 -8.56
CA MET A 67 3.87 -5.09 -8.90
C MET A 67 2.88 -5.36 -7.77
N ALA A 68 3.35 -5.43 -6.54
CA ALA A 68 2.49 -5.64 -5.39
C ALA A 68 1.51 -4.46 -5.17
N ALA A 69 1.98 -3.22 -5.30
CA ALA A 69 1.14 -2.03 -5.15
C ALA A 69 0.03 -1.94 -6.21
N GLY A 70 0.24 -2.48 -7.40
CA GLY A 70 -0.79 -2.61 -8.44
C GLY A 70 -2.04 -3.37 -7.98
N CYS A 71 -1.88 -4.32 -7.06
CA CYS A 71 -3.00 -5.01 -6.41
C CYS A 71 -3.91 -4.03 -5.65
N GLY A 72 -3.32 -3.15 -4.82
CA GLY A 72 -4.06 -2.13 -4.07
C GLY A 72 -4.83 -1.19 -4.98
N GLY A 73 -4.23 -0.78 -6.11
CA GLY A 73 -4.88 0.04 -7.13
C GLY A 73 -6.07 -0.66 -7.80
N ALA A 74 -5.95 -1.98 -8.06
CA ALA A 74 -7.00 -2.77 -8.69
C ALA A 74 -8.15 -3.12 -7.72
N ILE A 75 -7.80 -3.58 -6.52
CA ILE A 75 -8.75 -4.15 -5.55
C ILE A 75 -9.30 -3.10 -4.60
N GLY A 76 -8.48 -2.10 -4.22
CA GLY A 76 -8.85 -1.07 -3.24
C GLY A 76 -10.18 -0.38 -3.52
N PRO A 77 -10.44 0.13 -4.74
CA PRO A 77 -11.73 0.74 -5.06
C PRO A 77 -12.91 -0.22 -4.90
N SER A 78 -12.73 -1.50 -5.29
CA SER A 78 -13.76 -2.53 -5.13
C SER A 78 -14.10 -2.80 -3.67
N VAL A 79 -13.09 -2.92 -2.80
CA VAL A 79 -13.32 -3.13 -1.35
C VAL A 79 -13.97 -1.91 -0.70
N LYS A 80 -13.63 -0.69 -1.16
CA LYS A 80 -14.32 0.53 -0.70
C LYS A 80 -15.80 0.50 -1.05
N GLY A 81 -16.15 0.09 -2.28
CA GLY A 81 -17.53 -0.10 -2.69
C GLY A 81 -18.26 -1.12 -1.82
N ASP A 82 -17.61 -2.26 -1.54
CA ASP A 82 -18.17 -3.32 -0.68
C ASP A 82 -18.50 -2.79 0.75
N VAL A 83 -17.65 -1.89 1.29
CA VAL A 83 -17.89 -1.25 2.60
C VAL A 83 -19.04 -0.25 2.55
N ILE A 84 -19.15 0.54 1.48
CA ILE A 84 -20.24 1.50 1.29
C ILE A 84 -21.59 0.77 1.16
N ASP A 85 -21.63 -0.32 0.38
CA ASP A 85 -22.82 -1.15 0.24
C ASP A 85 -23.23 -1.77 1.59
N TYR A 86 -22.25 -2.15 2.43
CA TYR A 86 -22.54 -2.64 3.79
C TYR A 86 -23.13 -1.57 4.70
N ASP A 87 -22.62 -0.34 4.67
CA ASP A 87 -23.17 0.79 5.43
C ASP A 87 -24.60 1.13 4.95
N GLU A 88 -24.85 1.16 3.64
CA GLU A 88 -26.16 1.37 3.04
C GLU A 88 -27.15 0.29 3.51
N TYR A 89 -26.72 -0.97 3.58
CA TYR A 89 -27.55 -2.06 4.09
C TYR A 89 -27.98 -1.83 5.56
N LEU A 90 -27.06 -1.33 6.40
CA LEU A 90 -27.31 -1.11 7.83
C LEU A 90 -28.12 0.17 8.09
N THR A 91 -27.84 1.24 7.36
CA THR A 91 -28.42 2.59 7.65
C THR A 91 -29.58 2.95 6.73
N GLY A 92 -29.72 2.28 5.61
CA GLY A 92 -30.69 2.66 4.56
C GLY A 92 -30.30 3.88 3.74
N GLU A 93 -29.12 4.46 3.98
CA GLU A 93 -28.64 5.67 3.33
C GLU A 93 -27.31 5.42 2.61
N ARG A 94 -27.20 5.83 1.34
CA ARG A 94 -25.98 5.71 0.56
C ARG A 94 -25.07 6.93 0.77
N LYS A 95 -23.97 6.75 1.51
CA LYS A 95 -23.07 7.83 1.97
C LYS A 95 -21.71 7.84 1.24
N GLU A 96 -21.68 7.58 -0.06
CA GLU A 96 -20.43 7.52 -0.84
C GLU A 96 -19.53 8.75 -0.64
N GLY A 97 -20.09 9.96 -0.72
CA GLY A 97 -19.36 11.21 -0.55
C GLY A 97 -18.62 11.31 0.78
N SER A 98 -19.27 10.90 1.88
CA SER A 98 -18.68 10.92 3.21
C SER A 98 -17.52 9.94 3.34
N TYR A 99 -17.64 8.72 2.79
CA TYR A 99 -16.58 7.74 2.76
C TYR A 99 -15.38 8.21 1.95
N PHE A 100 -15.59 8.76 0.75
CA PHE A 100 -14.49 9.30 -0.06
C PHE A 100 -13.85 10.53 0.59
N ALA A 101 -14.61 11.41 1.23
CA ALA A 101 -14.08 12.56 1.96
C ALA A 101 -13.18 12.11 3.13
N ALA A 102 -13.66 11.16 3.94
CA ALA A 102 -12.90 10.61 5.07
C ALA A 102 -11.60 9.93 4.60
N LEU A 103 -11.67 9.10 3.55
CA LEU A 103 -10.49 8.43 2.99
C LEU A 103 -9.47 9.43 2.42
N ASN A 104 -9.94 10.46 1.69
CA ASN A 104 -9.06 11.50 1.16
C ASN A 104 -8.42 12.33 2.28
N PHE A 105 -9.16 12.62 3.34
CA PHE A 105 -8.62 13.31 4.52
C PHE A 105 -7.50 12.50 5.17
N VAL A 106 -7.73 11.20 5.43
CA VAL A 106 -6.72 10.30 6.00
C VAL A 106 -5.50 10.21 5.10
N PHE A 107 -5.69 10.03 3.79
CA PHE A 107 -4.60 9.92 2.82
C PHE A 107 -3.74 11.20 2.77
N LYS A 108 -4.38 12.36 2.71
CA LYS A 108 -3.65 13.66 2.68
C LYS A 108 -2.96 13.94 4.01
N SER A 109 -3.59 13.62 5.14
CA SER A 109 -2.97 13.74 6.47
C SER A 109 -1.75 12.84 6.61
N ALA A 110 -1.84 11.58 6.18
CA ALA A 110 -0.72 10.66 6.18
C ALA A 110 0.43 11.15 5.29
N THR A 111 0.12 11.72 4.12
CA THR A 111 1.12 12.31 3.22
C THR A 111 1.80 13.52 3.88
N GLY A 112 1.05 14.40 4.54
CA GLY A 112 1.61 15.53 5.28
C GLY A 112 2.53 15.10 6.42
N ILE A 113 2.11 14.11 7.21
CA ILE A 113 2.93 13.53 8.28
C ILE A 113 4.21 12.90 7.71
N MET A 114 4.11 12.17 6.60
CA MET A 114 5.27 11.56 5.94
C MET A 114 6.29 12.62 5.51
N LEU A 115 5.85 13.72 4.90
CA LEU A 115 6.73 14.81 4.48
C LEU A 115 7.42 15.47 5.68
N LEU A 116 6.66 15.69 6.77
CA LEU A 116 7.18 16.27 8.00
C LEU A 116 8.23 15.35 8.64
N VAL A 117 7.96 14.07 8.78
CA VAL A 117 8.91 13.07 9.31
C VAL A 117 10.15 12.99 8.44
N THR A 118 9.98 12.97 7.11
CA THR A 118 11.11 12.96 6.17
C THR A 118 11.98 14.22 6.36
N GLY A 119 11.39 15.41 6.46
CA GLY A 119 12.10 16.65 6.69
C GLY A 119 12.90 16.62 8.01
N PHE A 120 12.32 16.15 9.10
CA PHE A 120 13.01 16.00 10.37
C PHE A 120 14.17 15.00 10.28
N VAL A 121 13.97 13.84 9.66
CA VAL A 121 15.04 12.84 9.52
C VAL A 121 16.20 13.40 8.70
N LEU A 122 15.93 14.10 7.60
CA LEU A 122 16.97 14.75 6.80
C LEU A 122 17.73 15.80 7.61
N GLN A 123 17.02 16.65 8.36
CA GLN A 123 17.63 17.71 9.17
C GLN A 123 18.51 17.14 10.30
N PHE A 124 17.98 16.19 11.08
CA PHE A 124 18.70 15.64 12.24
C PHE A 124 19.79 14.63 11.86
N SER A 125 19.72 14.01 10.68
CA SER A 125 20.78 13.14 10.18
C SER A 125 22.01 13.90 9.65
N GLY A 126 21.90 15.23 9.46
CA GLY A 126 22.97 16.03 8.86
C GLY A 126 23.10 15.84 7.35
N PHE A 127 22.00 15.51 6.67
CA PHE A 127 21.98 15.37 5.21
C PHE A 127 22.34 16.68 4.51
N ILE A 128 23.34 16.64 3.62
CA ILE A 128 23.73 17.78 2.79
C ILE A 128 23.53 17.40 1.31
N PRO A 129 22.66 18.11 0.58
CA PRO A 129 22.43 17.83 -0.83
C PRO A 129 23.71 17.91 -1.68
N ASN A 130 23.81 17.06 -2.71
CA ASN A 130 24.89 17.05 -3.69
C ASN A 130 26.31 16.80 -3.13
N GLN A 131 26.41 16.18 -1.96
CA GLN A 131 27.68 15.77 -1.36
C GLN A 131 27.68 14.27 -1.02
N PRO A 132 28.87 13.61 -0.96
CA PRO A 132 28.98 12.29 -0.42
C PRO A 132 28.47 12.23 1.01
N GLN A 133 27.54 11.32 1.30
CA GLN A 133 26.92 11.20 2.61
C GLN A 133 27.70 10.25 3.51
N THR A 134 27.69 10.53 4.82
CA THR A 134 28.23 9.63 5.85
C THR A 134 27.40 8.35 5.92
N MET A 135 27.94 7.30 6.54
CA MET A 135 27.21 6.04 6.70
C MET A 135 25.94 6.22 7.54
N GLU A 136 26.00 7.07 8.56
CA GLU A 136 24.85 7.39 9.42
C GLU A 136 23.70 8.00 8.62
N VAL A 137 24.00 8.97 7.76
CA VAL A 137 23.00 9.59 6.86
C VAL A 137 22.42 8.56 5.90
N LYS A 138 23.26 7.69 5.32
CA LYS A 138 22.80 6.61 4.43
C LYS A 138 21.84 5.65 5.14
N ILE A 139 22.18 5.26 6.38
CA ILE A 139 21.32 4.39 7.20
C ILE A 139 20.00 5.11 7.52
N ALA A 140 20.03 6.39 7.90
CA ALA A 140 18.82 7.15 8.16
C ALA A 140 17.89 7.23 6.95
N LEU A 141 18.44 7.53 5.77
CA LEU A 141 17.69 7.58 4.51
C LEU A 141 17.10 6.23 4.14
N ILE A 142 17.91 5.17 4.18
CA ILE A 142 17.43 3.85 3.79
C ILE A 142 16.43 3.27 4.80
N SER A 143 16.50 3.69 6.07
CA SER A 143 15.50 3.35 7.07
C SER A 143 14.14 3.95 6.73
N LEU A 144 14.10 5.19 6.27
CA LEU A 144 12.86 5.82 5.78
C LEU A 144 12.26 5.09 4.58
N TYR A 145 13.09 4.66 3.63
CA TYR A 145 12.64 4.00 2.40
C TYR A 145 12.42 2.50 2.53
N GLY A 146 13.10 1.84 3.46
CA GLY A 146 13.06 0.39 3.64
C GLY A 146 12.30 -0.04 4.89
N LEU A 147 12.81 0.33 6.09
CA LEU A 147 12.25 -0.16 7.35
C LEU A 147 10.88 0.44 7.68
N VAL A 148 10.70 1.74 7.47
CA VAL A 148 9.42 2.40 7.75
C VAL A 148 8.30 1.79 6.90
N PRO A 149 8.41 1.68 5.56
CA PRO A 149 7.43 0.98 4.77
C PRO A 149 7.23 -0.48 5.19
N LEU A 150 8.30 -1.24 5.47
CA LEU A 150 8.19 -2.61 5.94
C LEU A 150 7.29 -2.73 7.17
N VAL A 151 7.49 -1.88 8.17
CA VAL A 151 6.69 -1.88 9.40
C VAL A 151 5.24 -1.51 9.12
N PHE A 152 4.99 -0.39 8.42
CA PHE A 152 3.63 0.09 8.19
C PHE A 152 2.82 -0.81 7.26
N TYR A 153 3.41 -1.34 6.20
CA TYR A 153 2.74 -2.30 5.31
C TYR A 153 2.47 -3.63 6.02
N SER A 154 3.39 -4.13 6.84
CA SER A 154 3.19 -5.33 7.65
C SER A 154 2.08 -5.15 8.69
N LEU A 155 2.06 -4.00 9.36
CA LEU A 155 1.00 -3.64 10.29
C LEU A 155 -0.35 -3.52 9.57
N GLY A 156 -0.39 -2.86 8.42
CA GLY A 156 -1.59 -2.75 7.58
C GLY A 156 -2.11 -4.12 7.13
N ALA A 157 -1.23 -5.00 6.68
CA ALA A 157 -1.57 -6.38 6.32
C ALA A 157 -2.15 -7.15 7.51
N TYR A 158 -1.52 -7.05 8.67
CA TYR A 158 -1.99 -7.68 9.91
C TYR A 158 -3.37 -7.17 10.35
N LEU A 159 -3.57 -5.86 10.37
CA LEU A 159 -4.84 -5.25 10.75
C LEU A 159 -5.96 -5.63 9.78
N LEU A 160 -5.68 -5.58 8.47
CA LEU A 160 -6.65 -5.98 7.45
C LEU A 160 -7.03 -7.46 7.60
N TYR A 161 -6.04 -8.35 7.79
CA TYR A 161 -6.28 -9.77 7.98
C TYR A 161 -7.10 -10.07 9.25
N LYS A 162 -6.79 -9.40 10.37
CA LYS A 162 -7.42 -9.69 11.67
C LYS A 162 -8.79 -9.03 11.83
N LYS A 163 -8.93 -7.80 11.35
CA LYS A 163 -10.12 -6.97 11.62
C LYS A 163 -11.17 -7.05 10.52
N PHE A 164 -10.76 -7.25 9.28
CA PHE A 164 -11.69 -7.27 8.17
C PHE A 164 -12.20 -8.71 7.93
N LYS A 165 -13.37 -9.01 8.48
CA LYS A 165 -14.00 -10.34 8.38
C LYS A 165 -15.08 -10.45 7.30
N PHE A 166 -15.35 -9.35 6.60
CA PHE A 166 -16.41 -9.27 5.60
C PHE A 166 -16.04 -10.06 4.33
N GLY A 167 -16.79 -11.12 4.05
CA GLY A 167 -16.52 -12.04 2.95
C GLY A 167 -17.32 -11.72 1.68
N GLU A 168 -16.85 -12.19 0.52
CA GLU A 168 -17.54 -11.99 -0.76
C GLU A 168 -18.96 -12.59 -0.79
N LYS A 169 -19.21 -13.69 -0.06
CA LYS A 169 -20.53 -14.30 0.04
C LYS A 169 -21.51 -13.42 0.82
N GLU A 170 -21.04 -12.80 1.90
CA GLU A 170 -21.83 -11.87 2.69
C GLU A 170 -22.16 -10.62 1.89
N HIS A 171 -21.18 -10.08 1.15
CA HIS A 171 -21.40 -8.95 0.27
C HIS A 171 -22.45 -9.25 -0.83
N ALA A 172 -22.38 -10.41 -1.48
CA ALA A 172 -23.36 -10.80 -2.50
C ALA A 172 -24.81 -10.87 -1.93
N ALA A 173 -24.98 -11.42 -0.74
CA ALA A 173 -26.28 -11.49 -0.07
C ALA A 173 -26.82 -10.10 0.29
N ILE A 174 -25.95 -9.20 0.80
CA ILE A 174 -26.31 -7.82 1.13
C ILE A 174 -26.73 -7.05 -0.11
N LYS A 175 -25.97 -7.16 -1.19
CA LYS A 175 -26.30 -6.47 -2.45
C LYS A 175 -27.66 -6.89 -3.01
N GLN A 176 -28.00 -8.17 -2.91
CA GLN A 176 -29.33 -8.65 -3.29
C GLN A 176 -30.43 -8.02 -2.43
N GLN A 177 -30.23 -7.94 -1.12
CA GLN A 177 -31.21 -7.34 -0.21
C GLN A 177 -31.39 -5.84 -0.43
N ILE A 178 -30.30 -5.09 -0.74
CA ILE A 178 -30.40 -3.67 -1.11
C ILE A 178 -31.24 -3.50 -2.39
N GLN A 179 -31.05 -4.36 -3.39
CA GLN A 179 -31.81 -4.32 -4.64
C GLN A 179 -33.30 -4.66 -4.44
N GLU A 180 -33.61 -5.54 -3.51
CA GLU A 180 -35.01 -5.89 -3.15
C GLU A 180 -35.71 -4.75 -2.41
N ARG A 181 -35.00 -3.99 -1.58
CA ARG A 181 -35.53 -2.80 -0.88
C ARG A 181 -35.77 -1.60 -1.81
N ALA A 182 -35.05 -1.52 -2.93
CA ALA A 182 -35.17 -0.44 -3.90
C ALA A 182 -36.30 -0.62 -4.92
N LYS A 183 -36.98 -1.77 -4.91
CA LYS A 183 -38.18 -2.09 -5.72
C LYS A 183 -39.47 -1.79 -4.98
#